data_74ae43f4dfa8c5078be29c19f53859aa
#
_entry.id   74ae43f4dfa8c5078be29c19f53859aa
#
_cell.length_a   1.000
_cell.length_b   1.000
_cell.length_c   1.000
_cell.angle_alpha   90.00
_cell.angle_beta   90.00
_cell.angle_gamma   90.00
#
_symmetry.space_group_name_H-M   'P 1'
#
loop_
_entity.id
_entity.type
_entity.pdbx_description
1 polymer ?
#
loop_
_entity_poly.entity_id
_entity_poly.type
_entity_poly.pdbx_seq_one_letter_code
_entity_poly.pdbx_strand_id
1 'polypeptide(L)'
;SIGASETALNIYLLDRLKPFHMAYPGIRLKIYNHSTPQAINAVKNGMIDFAVVSTPAEVEAPLKMIKLGSFQEILVGGTTFTALGSQTLSLKELHNYPLIGLGRETMTFQFFNRLFMSHGLEFAPDTETATTDQILPLVKSELGLAFMPKPMAEAAIANREIVEIALEEEIPQRNICMVYDIHQPISAAARELKKVISDSHKV
;
A
#
# COMPACT_ATOMS: atom_id res chain seq x y z
N SER A 1 -9.24 -18.26 -3.16
CA SER A 1 -9.01 -17.02 -3.93
C SER A 1 -8.98 -15.81 -3.01
N ILE A 2 -8.01 -14.94 -3.19
CA ILE A 2 -7.88 -13.71 -2.40
C ILE A 2 -7.64 -12.50 -3.31
N GLY A 3 -8.14 -11.34 -2.91
CA GLY A 3 -7.77 -10.06 -3.49
C GLY A 3 -6.70 -9.38 -2.64
N ALA A 4 -5.79 -8.67 -3.25
CA ALA A 4 -4.80 -7.88 -2.54
C ALA A 4 -4.54 -6.56 -3.25
N SER A 5 -4.39 -5.47 -2.50
CA SER A 5 -3.74 -4.29 -3.05
C SER A 5 -2.24 -4.54 -3.16
N GLU A 6 -1.59 -3.89 -4.11
CA GLU A 6 -0.15 -4.06 -4.35
C GLU A 6 0.67 -3.82 -3.07
N THR A 7 0.38 -2.75 -2.35
CA THR A 7 1.00 -2.46 -1.06
C THR A 7 0.80 -3.58 -0.04
N ALA A 8 -0.44 -4.06 0.11
CA ALA A 8 -0.75 -5.12 1.08
C ALA A 8 -0.10 -6.46 0.72
N LEU A 9 0.00 -6.76 -0.58
CA LEU A 9 0.71 -7.95 -1.05
C LEU A 9 2.19 -7.89 -0.65
N ASN A 10 2.88 -6.81 -1.02
CA ASN A 10 4.32 -6.70 -0.85
C ASN A 10 4.77 -6.56 0.60
N ILE A 11 4.09 -5.73 1.41
CA ILE A 11 4.56 -5.43 2.77
C ILE A 11 3.95 -6.33 3.85
N TYR A 12 2.95 -7.15 3.51
CA TYR A 12 2.27 -7.95 4.52
C TYR A 12 2.04 -9.42 4.12
N LEU A 13 1.47 -9.67 2.93
CA LEU A 13 1.01 -11.01 2.58
C LEU A 13 2.15 -11.96 2.22
N LEU A 14 3.17 -11.52 1.48
CA LEU A 14 4.22 -12.41 0.97
C LEU A 14 4.89 -13.21 2.09
N ASP A 15 5.22 -12.58 3.21
CA ASP A 15 5.85 -13.23 4.37
C ASP A 15 4.96 -14.31 5.02
N ARG A 16 3.65 -14.20 4.85
CA ARG A 16 2.65 -15.12 5.42
C ARG A 16 2.24 -16.20 4.45
N LEU A 17 2.27 -15.91 3.17
CA LEU A 17 1.97 -16.88 2.12
C LEU A 17 3.04 -17.95 2.00
N LYS A 18 4.31 -17.61 2.23
CA LYS A 18 5.42 -18.58 2.18
C LYS A 18 5.26 -19.72 3.18
N PRO A 19 5.13 -19.49 4.49
CA PRO A 19 4.93 -20.57 5.46
C PRO A 19 3.61 -21.31 5.23
N PHE A 20 2.55 -20.62 4.82
CA PHE A 20 1.29 -21.27 4.49
C PHE A 20 1.45 -22.26 3.32
N HIS A 21 2.12 -21.86 2.26
CA HIS A 21 2.35 -22.73 1.10
C HIS A 21 3.21 -23.96 1.46
N MET A 22 4.21 -23.77 2.33
CA MET A 22 5.04 -24.87 2.82
C MET A 22 4.24 -25.87 3.68
N ALA A 23 3.31 -25.37 4.50
CA ALA A 23 2.44 -26.21 5.33
C ALA A 23 1.36 -26.94 4.54
N TYR A 24 0.90 -26.33 3.44
CA TYR A 24 -0.22 -26.83 2.63
C TYR A 24 0.12 -26.83 1.13
N PRO A 25 1.09 -27.63 0.67
CA PRO A 25 1.59 -27.60 -0.72
C PRO A 25 0.55 -28.01 -1.77
N GLY A 26 -0.51 -28.72 -1.38
CA GLY A 26 -1.61 -29.11 -2.26
C GLY A 26 -2.67 -28.03 -2.48
N ILE A 27 -2.63 -26.91 -1.73
CA ILE A 27 -3.61 -25.84 -1.89
C ILE A 27 -3.19 -24.92 -3.05
N ARG A 28 -4.13 -24.71 -3.99
CA ARG A 28 -3.95 -23.73 -5.07
C ARG A 28 -4.38 -22.36 -4.60
N LEU A 29 -3.43 -21.41 -4.58
CA LEU A 29 -3.71 -20.00 -4.30
C LEU A 29 -4.01 -19.25 -5.61
N LYS A 30 -5.09 -18.46 -5.61
CA LYS A 30 -5.37 -17.46 -6.65
C LYS A 30 -5.33 -16.10 -5.97
N ILE A 31 -4.37 -15.26 -6.39
CA ILE A 31 -4.18 -13.92 -5.86
C ILE A 31 -4.50 -12.94 -6.99
N TYR A 32 -5.47 -12.07 -6.74
CA TYR A 32 -5.86 -11.04 -7.68
C TYR A 32 -5.32 -9.69 -7.20
N ASN A 33 -4.55 -9.02 -8.07
CA ASN A 33 -4.15 -7.64 -7.81
C ASN A 33 -5.35 -6.73 -8.10
N HIS A 34 -5.84 -6.07 -7.06
CA HIS A 34 -6.99 -5.19 -7.11
C HIS A 34 -6.68 -3.88 -6.40
N SER A 35 -7.17 -2.75 -6.93
CA SER A 35 -7.29 -1.55 -6.11
C SER A 35 -8.20 -1.82 -4.90
N THR A 36 -8.07 -1.04 -3.82
CA THR A 36 -8.90 -1.23 -2.62
C THR A 36 -10.41 -1.29 -2.92
N PRO A 37 -11.00 -0.38 -3.73
CA PRO A 37 -12.42 -0.47 -4.08
C PRO A 37 -12.77 -1.74 -4.89
N GLN A 38 -11.91 -2.13 -5.83
CA GLN A 38 -12.12 -3.34 -6.63
C GLN A 38 -12.08 -4.60 -5.76
N ALA A 39 -11.14 -4.67 -4.81
CA ALA A 39 -11.03 -5.80 -3.88
C ALA A 39 -12.27 -5.92 -2.98
N ILE A 40 -12.78 -4.80 -2.45
CA ILE A 40 -14.00 -4.74 -1.64
C ILE A 40 -15.20 -5.22 -2.46
N ASN A 41 -15.36 -4.75 -3.70
CA ASN A 41 -16.41 -5.18 -4.59
C ASN A 41 -16.32 -6.68 -4.94
N ALA A 42 -15.12 -7.21 -5.15
CA ALA A 42 -14.92 -8.62 -5.44
C ALA A 42 -15.33 -9.52 -4.25
N VAL A 43 -15.07 -9.10 -3.00
CA VAL A 43 -15.59 -9.78 -1.80
C VAL A 43 -17.10 -9.70 -1.75
N LYS A 44 -17.68 -8.50 -1.91
CA LYS A 44 -19.14 -8.27 -1.86
C LYS A 44 -19.90 -9.14 -2.86
N ASN A 45 -19.30 -9.38 -4.04
CA ASN A 45 -19.91 -10.18 -5.11
C ASN A 45 -19.56 -11.67 -5.03
N GLY A 46 -18.84 -12.12 -3.99
CA GLY A 46 -18.48 -13.53 -3.83
C GLY A 46 -17.46 -14.04 -4.85
N MET A 47 -16.74 -13.15 -5.53
CA MET A 47 -15.73 -13.52 -6.53
C MET A 47 -14.43 -14.01 -5.89
N ILE A 48 -14.16 -13.57 -4.66
CA ILE A 48 -13.01 -13.94 -3.85
C ILE A 48 -13.44 -14.21 -2.42
N ASP A 49 -12.68 -15.05 -1.70
CA ASP A 49 -13.01 -15.45 -0.33
C ASP A 49 -12.83 -14.29 0.68
N PHE A 50 -11.79 -13.50 0.52
CA PHE A 50 -11.49 -12.29 1.28
C PHE A 50 -10.47 -11.41 0.55
N ALA A 51 -10.29 -10.19 1.00
CA ALA A 51 -9.28 -9.28 0.48
C ALA A 51 -8.37 -8.76 1.59
N VAL A 52 -7.12 -8.42 1.22
CA VAL A 52 -6.19 -7.69 2.08
C VAL A 52 -5.80 -6.39 1.38
N VAL A 53 -6.12 -5.27 2.00
CA VAL A 53 -6.05 -3.95 1.38
C VAL A 53 -5.37 -2.94 2.30
N SER A 54 -4.90 -1.83 1.73
CA SER A 54 -4.40 -0.69 2.50
C SER A 54 -5.47 0.38 2.66
N THR A 55 -5.46 1.09 3.81
CA THR A 55 -6.32 2.26 4.01
C THR A 55 -5.86 3.45 3.16
N PRO A 56 -6.76 4.40 2.81
CA PRO A 56 -8.17 4.48 3.19
C PRO A 56 -9.00 3.34 2.60
N ALA A 57 -9.89 2.78 3.43
CA ALA A 57 -10.85 1.76 3.03
C ALA A 57 -12.07 1.87 3.95
N GLU A 58 -13.24 1.76 3.38
CA GLU A 58 -14.52 1.77 4.11
C GLU A 58 -15.36 0.60 3.63
N VAL A 59 -16.02 -0.06 4.55
CA VAL A 59 -16.90 -1.18 4.26
C VAL A 59 -18.21 -1.04 5.02
N GLU A 60 -19.29 -1.51 4.41
CA GLU A 60 -20.62 -1.57 5.01
C GLU A 60 -21.03 -3.03 5.22
N ALA A 61 -21.95 -3.26 6.14
CA ALA A 61 -22.53 -4.60 6.34
C ALA A 61 -23.06 -5.16 5.00
N PRO A 62 -22.90 -6.46 4.73
CA PRO A 62 -22.39 -7.52 5.59
C PRO A 62 -20.87 -7.66 5.66
N LEU A 63 -20.11 -6.79 4.98
CA LEU A 63 -18.67 -6.85 5.02
C LEU A 63 -18.13 -6.40 6.38
N LYS A 64 -17.06 -7.06 6.81
CA LYS A 64 -16.26 -6.67 7.97
C LYS A 64 -14.83 -6.37 7.55
N MET A 65 -14.24 -5.41 8.23
CA MET A 65 -12.84 -5.05 8.08
C MET A 65 -12.14 -5.19 9.42
N ILE A 66 -10.99 -5.88 9.43
CA ILE A 66 -10.12 -6.00 10.60
C ILE A 66 -8.74 -5.48 10.28
N LYS A 67 -8.15 -4.73 11.21
CA LYS A 67 -6.78 -4.27 11.09
C LYS A 67 -5.81 -5.44 11.29
N LEU A 68 -4.82 -5.57 10.41
CA LEU A 68 -3.77 -6.58 10.44
C LEU A 68 -2.40 -6.00 10.82
N GLY A 69 -2.15 -4.76 10.46
CA GLY A 69 -0.89 -4.07 10.70
C GLY A 69 -0.98 -2.62 10.27
N SER A 70 0.13 -1.93 10.38
CA SER A 70 0.26 -0.54 9.93
C SER A 70 1.62 -0.32 9.29
N PHE A 71 1.72 0.72 8.48
CA PHE A 71 2.95 1.12 7.82
C PHE A 71 3.00 2.64 7.66
N GLN A 72 4.21 3.15 7.50
CA GLN A 72 4.48 4.56 7.28
C GLN A 72 4.78 4.80 5.80
N GLU A 73 4.20 5.86 5.24
CA GLU A 73 4.63 6.42 3.97
C GLU A 73 5.79 7.37 4.19
N ILE A 74 6.73 7.42 3.26
CA ILE A 74 7.87 8.35 3.26
C ILE A 74 7.99 9.03 1.91
N LEU A 75 8.60 10.22 1.89
CA LEU A 75 8.99 10.90 0.67
C LEU A 75 10.38 10.43 0.26
N VAL A 76 10.54 10.09 -1.02
CA VAL A 76 11.82 9.63 -1.59
C VAL A 76 12.13 10.35 -2.90
N GLY A 77 13.41 10.41 -3.23
CA GLY A 77 13.90 10.91 -4.52
C GLY A 77 15.04 10.05 -5.03
N GLY A 78 15.32 10.12 -6.32
CA GLY A 78 16.47 9.47 -6.93
C GLY A 78 17.80 10.12 -6.53
N THR A 79 18.92 9.65 -7.12
CA THR A 79 20.28 10.06 -6.74
C THR A 79 20.57 11.54 -7.04
N THR A 80 19.89 12.14 -8.02
CA THR A 80 19.99 13.59 -8.30
C THR A 80 19.44 14.46 -7.16
N PHE A 81 18.57 13.90 -6.31
CA PHE A 81 18.00 14.57 -5.15
C PHE A 81 18.72 14.26 -3.83
N THR A 82 19.92 13.64 -3.86
CA THR A 82 20.67 13.23 -2.65
C THR A 82 20.88 14.40 -1.67
N ALA A 83 21.08 15.62 -2.18
CA ALA A 83 21.24 16.81 -1.33
C ALA A 83 19.99 17.11 -0.46
N LEU A 84 18.80 16.72 -0.89
CA LEU A 84 17.57 16.89 -0.14
C LEU A 84 17.48 15.94 1.07
N GLY A 85 18.22 14.82 1.06
CA GLY A 85 18.24 13.88 2.18
C GLY A 85 18.84 14.44 3.49
N SER A 86 19.55 15.56 3.42
CA SER A 86 20.05 16.30 4.58
C SER A 86 19.20 17.51 4.96
N GLN A 87 18.05 17.70 4.30
CA GLN A 87 17.15 18.82 4.50
C GLN A 87 15.80 18.31 4.98
N THR A 88 15.02 19.21 5.59
CA THR A 88 13.60 18.99 5.87
C THR A 88 12.82 19.93 4.98
N LEU A 89 11.92 19.39 4.16
CA LEU A 89 11.06 20.16 3.26
C LEU A 89 9.66 20.27 3.87
N SER A 90 8.96 21.34 3.53
CA SER A 90 7.52 21.43 3.76
C SER A 90 6.76 20.86 2.55
N LEU A 91 5.50 20.44 2.75
CA LEU A 91 4.63 20.02 1.62
C LEU A 91 4.50 21.13 0.56
N LYS A 92 4.54 22.40 0.99
CA LYS A 92 4.48 23.54 0.09
C LYS A 92 5.67 23.61 -0.85
N GLU A 93 6.85 23.25 -0.42
CA GLU A 93 8.07 23.29 -1.24
C GLU A 93 8.09 22.19 -2.29
N LEU A 94 7.27 21.14 -2.14
CA LEU A 94 7.23 20.03 -3.11
C LEU A 94 6.76 20.46 -4.50
N HIS A 95 6.01 21.56 -4.63
CA HIS A 95 5.65 22.08 -5.96
C HIS A 95 6.84 22.63 -6.77
N ASN A 96 8.02 22.77 -6.17
CA ASN A 96 9.25 23.13 -6.88
C ASN A 96 9.92 21.92 -7.53
N TYR A 97 9.43 20.71 -7.30
CA TYR A 97 9.99 19.47 -7.79
C TYR A 97 8.95 18.68 -8.57
N PRO A 98 9.36 17.95 -9.63
CA PRO A 98 8.44 17.03 -10.27
C PRO A 98 8.00 15.94 -9.27
N LEU A 99 6.72 15.64 -9.24
CA LEU A 99 6.13 14.63 -8.38
C LEU A 99 5.63 13.43 -9.18
N ILE A 100 5.85 12.25 -8.64
CA ILE A 100 5.32 10.99 -9.14
C ILE A 100 4.23 10.54 -8.16
N GLY A 101 3.08 10.14 -8.67
CA GLY A 101 1.95 9.65 -7.87
C GLY A 101 1.15 8.58 -8.57
N LEU A 102 0.18 8.03 -7.85
CA LEU A 102 -0.81 7.13 -8.44
C LEU A 102 -1.96 7.92 -9.06
N GLY A 103 -2.67 7.29 -9.99
CA GLY A 103 -3.84 7.89 -10.65
C GLY A 103 -4.94 8.29 -9.65
N ARG A 104 -5.72 9.31 -10.03
CA ARG A 104 -6.75 9.98 -9.19
C ARG A 104 -7.84 9.04 -8.68
N GLU A 105 -8.09 7.93 -9.36
CA GLU A 105 -9.05 6.89 -8.99
C GLU A 105 -8.58 5.99 -7.83
N THR A 106 -7.30 6.08 -7.44
CA THR A 106 -6.74 5.24 -6.38
C THR A 106 -6.99 5.82 -4.99
N MET A 107 -7.15 4.93 -4.02
CA MET A 107 -7.28 5.35 -2.61
C MET A 107 -5.99 5.97 -2.06
N THR A 108 -4.83 5.63 -2.65
CA THR A 108 -3.55 6.24 -2.29
C THR A 108 -3.48 7.69 -2.77
N PHE A 109 -3.92 8.00 -3.98
CA PHE A 109 -4.06 9.39 -4.42
C PHE A 109 -4.99 10.16 -3.47
N GLN A 110 -6.16 9.59 -3.16
CA GLN A 110 -7.13 10.21 -2.23
C GLN A 110 -6.51 10.50 -0.86
N PHE A 111 -5.66 9.59 -0.36
CA PHE A 111 -4.95 9.77 0.91
C PHE A 111 -4.03 11.00 0.86
N PHE A 112 -3.16 11.10 -0.14
CA PHE A 112 -2.23 12.23 -0.26
C PHE A 112 -2.96 13.53 -0.62
N ASN A 113 -3.99 13.46 -1.45
CA ASN A 113 -4.78 14.65 -1.76
C ASN A 113 -5.44 15.24 -0.50
N ARG A 114 -5.99 14.39 0.39
CA ARG A 114 -6.51 14.84 1.70
C ARG A 114 -5.43 15.45 2.58
N LEU A 115 -4.23 14.87 2.61
CA LEU A 115 -3.09 15.40 3.37
C LEU A 115 -2.74 16.81 2.85
N PHE A 116 -2.57 17.00 1.54
CA PHE A 116 -2.26 18.29 0.95
C PHE A 116 -3.38 19.30 1.18
N MET A 117 -4.63 18.92 0.95
CA MET A 117 -5.80 19.78 1.17
C MET A 117 -5.92 20.23 2.63
N SER A 118 -5.57 19.40 3.61
CA SER A 118 -5.58 19.79 5.03
C SER A 118 -4.58 20.90 5.37
N HIS A 119 -3.59 21.11 4.50
CA HIS A 119 -2.60 22.20 4.57
C HIS A 119 -2.87 23.32 3.54
N GLY A 120 -4.06 23.32 2.91
CA GLY A 120 -4.43 24.34 1.91
C GLY A 120 -3.68 24.21 0.59
N LEU A 121 -3.18 23.02 0.26
CA LEU A 121 -2.39 22.71 -0.92
C LEU A 121 -3.13 21.71 -1.83
N GLU A 122 -2.71 21.60 -3.09
CA GLU A 122 -3.18 20.60 -4.04
C GLU A 122 -2.08 19.53 -4.25
N PHE A 123 -2.49 18.27 -4.25
CA PHE A 123 -1.61 17.16 -4.66
C PHE A 123 -1.76 16.93 -6.15
N ALA A 124 -0.79 17.39 -6.93
CA ALA A 124 -0.81 17.36 -8.39
C ALA A 124 0.47 16.67 -8.91
N PRO A 125 0.51 15.33 -9.03
CA PRO A 125 1.64 14.64 -9.62
C PRO A 125 1.83 15.03 -11.11
N ASP A 126 3.10 15.22 -11.50
CA ASP A 126 3.50 15.45 -12.90
C ASP A 126 3.55 14.12 -13.67
N THR A 127 3.84 13.02 -12.98
CA THR A 127 3.84 11.67 -13.53
C THR A 127 2.87 10.81 -12.76
N GLU A 128 1.88 10.24 -13.45
CA GLU A 128 0.93 9.31 -12.88
C GLU A 128 1.22 7.87 -13.30
N THR A 129 1.08 6.94 -12.36
CA THR A 129 1.24 5.50 -12.59
C THR A 129 0.08 4.71 -11.98
N ALA A 130 -0.12 3.46 -12.43
CA ALA A 130 -1.29 2.68 -12.04
C ALA A 130 -1.14 1.97 -10.69
N THR A 131 0.08 1.53 -10.34
CA THR A 131 0.35 0.67 -9.18
C THR A 131 1.58 1.12 -8.39
N THR A 132 1.60 0.82 -7.09
CA THR A 132 2.65 1.27 -6.16
C THR A 132 4.04 0.71 -6.50
N ASP A 133 4.10 -0.50 -7.06
CA ASP A 133 5.36 -1.13 -7.48
C ASP A 133 6.07 -0.39 -8.63
N GLN A 134 5.34 0.38 -9.41
CA GLN A 134 5.90 1.22 -10.49
C GLN A 134 6.59 2.49 -9.97
N ILE A 135 6.29 2.94 -8.74
CA ILE A 135 6.85 4.18 -8.20
C ILE A 135 8.37 4.08 -8.05
N LEU A 136 8.88 3.03 -7.41
CA LEU A 136 10.31 2.89 -7.16
C LEU A 136 11.16 2.90 -8.46
N PRO A 137 10.82 2.16 -9.52
CA PRO A 137 11.51 2.27 -10.81
C PRO A 137 11.52 3.69 -11.39
N LEU A 138 10.40 4.43 -11.29
CA LEU A 138 10.28 5.79 -11.80
C LEU A 138 11.16 6.76 -11.00
N VAL A 139 11.19 6.63 -9.67
CA VAL A 139 12.10 7.41 -8.80
C VAL A 139 13.56 7.12 -9.13
N LYS A 140 13.95 5.84 -9.28
CA LYS A 140 15.30 5.44 -9.68
C LYS A 140 15.69 5.94 -11.07
N SER A 141 14.70 6.17 -11.94
CA SER A 141 14.88 6.77 -13.27
C SER A 141 14.86 8.30 -13.26
N GLU A 142 14.92 8.92 -12.08
CA GLU A 142 15.05 10.37 -11.86
C GLU A 142 13.85 11.21 -12.37
N LEU A 143 12.64 10.62 -12.45
CA LEU A 143 11.47 11.34 -12.94
C LEU A 143 10.89 12.31 -11.91
N GLY A 144 11.30 12.23 -10.64
CA GLY A 144 10.83 13.14 -9.59
C GLY A 144 10.85 12.53 -8.20
N LEU A 145 10.25 13.25 -7.28
CA LEU A 145 10.00 12.81 -5.91
C LEU A 145 8.71 12.01 -5.85
N ALA A 146 8.63 11.06 -4.91
CA ALA A 146 7.41 10.28 -4.71
C ALA A 146 7.19 9.93 -3.24
N PHE A 147 5.93 9.77 -2.87
CA PHE A 147 5.56 9.08 -1.63
C PHE A 147 5.44 7.58 -1.90
N MET A 148 5.99 6.78 -0.99
CA MET A 148 5.84 5.32 -1.05
C MET A 148 5.95 4.68 0.33
N PRO A 149 5.41 3.46 0.52
CA PRO A 149 5.54 2.73 1.77
C PRO A 149 7.00 2.50 2.14
N LYS A 150 7.39 2.89 3.36
CA LYS A 150 8.78 2.75 3.84
C LYS A 150 9.35 1.34 3.65
N PRO A 151 8.62 0.24 3.98
CA PRO A 151 9.14 -1.11 3.79
C PRO A 151 9.50 -1.45 2.34
N MET A 152 8.84 -0.82 1.36
CA MET A 152 9.15 -1.01 -0.07
C MET A 152 10.38 -0.21 -0.53
N ALA A 153 10.77 0.83 0.21
CA ALA A 153 11.89 1.71 -0.09
C ALA A 153 13.20 1.27 0.59
N GLU A 154 13.13 0.54 1.70
CA GLU A 154 14.27 0.27 2.61
C GLU A 154 15.49 -0.31 1.90
N ALA A 155 15.30 -1.30 1.03
CA ALA A 155 16.41 -1.91 0.32
C ALA A 155 17.11 -0.93 -0.63
N ALA A 156 16.34 -0.12 -1.37
CA ALA A 156 16.89 0.87 -2.29
C ALA A 156 17.59 2.02 -1.55
N ILE A 157 17.07 2.42 -0.38
CA ILE A 157 17.73 3.41 0.49
C ILE A 157 19.06 2.85 1.01
N ALA A 158 19.07 1.61 1.53
CA ALA A 158 20.27 0.96 2.03
C ALA A 158 21.35 0.81 0.94
N ASN A 159 20.93 0.54 -0.28
CA ASN A 159 21.80 0.46 -1.45
C ASN A 159 22.20 1.83 -2.03
N ARG A 160 21.71 2.94 -1.47
CA ARG A 160 21.95 4.30 -1.96
C ARG A 160 21.46 4.55 -3.39
N GLU A 161 20.44 3.84 -3.82
CA GLU A 161 19.81 4.01 -5.13
C GLU A 161 18.77 5.13 -5.10
N ILE A 162 18.22 5.43 -3.93
CA ILE A 162 17.29 6.52 -3.64
C ILE A 162 17.62 7.13 -2.28
N VAL A 163 17.06 8.31 -2.00
CA VAL A 163 17.22 9.02 -0.72
C VAL A 163 15.84 9.25 -0.09
N GLU A 164 15.74 9.03 1.24
CA GLU A 164 14.59 9.46 2.04
C GLU A 164 14.73 10.96 2.33
N ILE A 165 13.63 11.70 2.18
CA ILE A 165 13.58 13.15 2.37
C ILE A 165 12.63 13.43 3.53
N ALA A 166 13.11 14.13 4.56
CA ALA A 166 12.31 14.50 5.71
C ALA A 166 11.28 15.59 5.35
N LEU A 167 10.09 15.51 5.95
CA LEU A 167 9.05 16.54 5.85
C LEU A 167 8.80 17.19 7.20
N GLU A 168 8.41 18.47 7.18
CA GLU A 168 7.94 19.20 8.36
C GLU A 168 6.59 18.66 8.83
N GLU A 169 5.71 18.34 7.88
CA GLU A 169 4.38 17.85 8.16
C GLU A 169 4.39 16.34 8.39
N GLU A 170 3.64 15.89 9.37
CA GLU A 170 3.48 14.47 9.67
C GLU A 170 2.59 13.80 8.63
N ILE A 171 3.08 12.72 8.02
CA ILE A 171 2.27 11.86 7.17
C ILE A 171 1.52 10.87 8.08
N PRO A 172 0.17 10.86 8.07
CA PRO A 172 -0.58 9.91 8.88
C PRO A 172 -0.25 8.46 8.57
N GLN A 173 -0.20 7.62 9.59
CA GLN A 173 0.05 6.19 9.43
C GLN A 173 -1.11 5.53 8.69
N ARG A 174 -0.80 4.61 7.78
CA ARG A 174 -1.78 3.79 7.06
C ARG A 174 -1.83 2.36 7.64
N ASN A 175 -2.95 1.70 7.44
CA ASN A 175 -3.15 0.34 7.94
C ASN A 175 -3.28 -0.65 6.79
N ILE A 176 -2.88 -1.89 7.06
CA ILE A 176 -3.23 -3.07 6.29
C ILE A 176 -4.45 -3.71 6.97
N CYS A 177 -5.47 -3.98 6.19
CA CYS A 177 -6.74 -4.51 6.68
C CYS A 177 -7.17 -5.73 5.87
N MET A 178 -7.83 -6.67 6.53
CA MET A 178 -8.54 -7.75 5.86
C MET A 178 -10.03 -7.39 5.78
N VAL A 179 -10.60 -7.58 4.58
CA VAL A 179 -12.03 -7.40 4.30
C VAL A 179 -12.63 -8.76 3.94
N TYR A 180 -13.74 -9.12 4.56
CA TYR A 180 -14.47 -10.35 4.30
C TYR A 180 -15.96 -10.20 4.56
N ASP A 181 -16.78 -11.04 3.93
CA ASP A 181 -18.22 -11.12 4.18
C ASP A 181 -18.48 -12.12 5.31
N ILE A 182 -19.29 -11.74 6.30
CA ILE A 182 -19.64 -12.60 7.44
C ILE A 182 -20.68 -13.66 7.08
N HIS A 183 -21.43 -13.47 6.00
CA HIS A 183 -22.47 -14.40 5.55
C HIS A 183 -21.97 -15.35 4.46
N GLN A 184 -20.85 -15.03 3.81
CA GLN A 184 -20.31 -15.87 2.74
C GLN A 184 -19.54 -17.06 3.32
N PRO A 185 -19.94 -18.30 2.97
CA PRO A 185 -19.17 -19.47 3.32
C PRO A 185 -17.84 -19.47 2.55
N ILE A 186 -16.74 -19.57 3.29
CA ILE A 186 -15.41 -19.72 2.70
C ILE A 186 -14.91 -21.16 2.81
N SER A 187 -14.07 -21.59 1.88
CA SER A 187 -13.48 -22.93 1.88
C SER A 187 -12.64 -23.19 3.15
N ALA A 188 -12.41 -24.47 3.47
CA ALA A 188 -11.51 -24.84 4.57
C ALA A 188 -10.12 -24.24 4.38
N ALA A 189 -9.58 -24.28 3.15
CA ALA A 189 -8.29 -23.68 2.80
C ALA A 189 -8.26 -22.15 3.04
N ALA A 190 -9.33 -21.43 2.64
CA ALA A 190 -9.43 -20.01 2.87
C ALA A 190 -9.53 -19.67 4.37
N ARG A 191 -10.18 -20.52 5.15
CA ARG A 191 -10.28 -20.39 6.61
C ARG A 191 -8.92 -20.53 7.30
N GLU A 192 -8.12 -21.53 6.89
CA GLU A 192 -6.77 -21.72 7.43
C GLU A 192 -5.84 -20.56 7.03
N LEU A 193 -5.89 -20.11 5.78
CA LEU A 193 -5.12 -18.94 5.34
C LEU A 193 -5.53 -17.68 6.11
N LYS A 194 -6.83 -17.45 6.30
CA LYS A 194 -7.34 -16.33 7.11
C LYS A 194 -6.78 -16.35 8.53
N LYS A 195 -6.69 -17.52 9.18
CA LYS A 195 -6.07 -17.66 10.51
C LYS A 195 -4.60 -17.27 10.46
N VAL A 196 -3.80 -17.85 9.57
CA VAL A 196 -2.37 -17.55 9.42
C VAL A 196 -2.13 -16.06 9.23
N ILE A 197 -2.97 -15.38 8.42
CA ILE A 197 -2.87 -13.95 8.18
C ILE A 197 -3.27 -13.14 9.44
N SER A 198 -4.27 -13.59 10.20
CA SER A 198 -4.78 -12.87 11.39
C SER A 198 -3.97 -13.12 12.66
N ASP A 199 -3.39 -14.32 12.84
CA ASP A 199 -2.71 -14.73 14.08
C ASP A 199 -1.34 -14.06 14.27
N SER A 200 -0.80 -13.41 13.25
CA SER A 200 0.48 -12.68 13.32
C SER A 200 0.43 -11.43 14.20
N HIS A 201 -0.69 -11.15 14.86
CA HIS A 201 -0.84 -10.05 15.83
C HIS A 201 -0.47 -10.44 17.28
N LYS A 202 0.05 -11.67 17.51
CA LYS A 202 0.42 -12.15 18.86
C LYS A 202 1.94 -12.28 19.06
N VAL A 203 2.74 -11.42 18.42
CA VAL A 203 4.16 -11.28 18.79
C VAL A 203 4.43 -9.84 19.17
#